data_bf39f19f05a6d41389fe41b8f519d043
#
_entry.id   bf39f19f05a6d41389fe41b8f519d043
#
_cell.length_a   1.000
_cell.length_b   1.000
_cell.length_c   1.000
_cell.angle_alpha   90.00
_cell.angle_beta   90.00
_cell.angle_gamma   90.00
#
_symmetry.space_group_name_H-M   'P 1'
#
loop_
_entity.id
_entity.type
_entity.pdbx_description
1 polymer ?
#
loop_
_entity_poly.entity_id
_entity_poly.type
_entity_poly.pdbx_seq_one_letter_code
_entity_poly.pdbx_strand_id
1 'polypeptide(L)'
;IDVESDFEVWKEYAKQADIHPAILSFLTAKPQYFYQVETTVDGKIFATPRGWEDLSGFLKVCEKVDLICDRDVVVQYIEHPRIAKDFANYLELYKKYQARYQIDEVLEGKRNEGLMEQAAKAPFDEKLSIISLILAKLDVEFKAYAQKEDYLEVLFGELKAFKRSLEDKTEAGETMNPVPQTPINIFSHQIEAFTAASEQKQKAGLLTRQEKYRCADIAADMNRYLQTVKAELLSGGDEIFDRFRELFGDERTELEDLCAHAGQTLEYAFDFMEGTFGSSQEMVVFITELNSSAPAVRFLQENECERYFEYNKNLLFDERRADILSRLDRLGAF
;
A
#
# COMPACT_ATOMS: atom_id res chain seq x y z
N ILE A 1 -13.46 -15.57 25.86
CA ILE A 1 -12.15 -15.19 25.27
C ILE A 1 -12.01 -13.71 25.54
N ASP A 2 -11.11 -13.34 26.44
CA ASP A 2 -10.75 -11.94 26.64
C ASP A 2 -9.78 -11.55 25.53
N VAL A 3 -10.13 -10.55 24.74
CA VAL A 3 -9.26 -9.99 23.69
C VAL A 3 -8.63 -8.73 24.28
N GLU A 4 -7.34 -8.79 24.57
CA GLU A 4 -6.57 -7.63 25.00
C GLU A 4 -6.26 -6.74 23.78
N SER A 5 -6.27 -5.42 24.01
CA SER A 5 -5.90 -4.46 22.99
C SER A 5 -4.38 -4.36 22.92
N ASP A 6 -3.78 -5.01 21.93
CA ASP A 6 -2.34 -4.99 21.66
C ASP A 6 -2.05 -4.01 20.51
N PHE A 7 -1.17 -3.03 20.76
CA PHE A 7 -0.82 -2.01 19.76
C PHE A 7 -0.01 -2.59 18.61
N GLU A 8 0.92 -3.50 18.87
CA GLU A 8 1.78 -4.06 17.81
C GLU A 8 0.95 -4.93 16.84
N VAL A 9 0.03 -5.74 17.37
CA VAL A 9 -0.91 -6.52 16.55
C VAL A 9 -1.84 -5.60 15.74
N TRP A 10 -2.34 -4.53 16.37
CA TRP A 10 -3.18 -3.55 15.67
C TRP A 10 -2.40 -2.77 14.63
N LYS A 11 -1.12 -2.49 14.83
CA LYS A 11 -0.25 -1.79 13.87
C LYS A 11 -0.12 -2.56 12.56
N GLU A 12 -0.03 -3.90 12.61
CA GLU A 12 -0.04 -4.74 11.41
C GLU A 12 -1.37 -4.64 10.65
N TYR A 13 -2.48 -4.73 11.37
CA TYR A 13 -3.82 -4.47 10.79
C TYR A 13 -3.92 -3.06 10.20
N ALA A 14 -3.45 -2.05 10.92
CA ALA A 14 -3.54 -0.66 10.55
C ALA A 14 -2.81 -0.34 9.23
N LYS A 15 -1.68 -1.01 8.96
CA LYS A 15 -0.96 -0.92 7.69
C LYS A 15 -1.79 -1.47 6.54
N GLN A 16 -2.44 -2.63 6.73
CA GLN A 16 -3.31 -3.24 5.73
C GLN A 16 -4.61 -2.46 5.52
N ALA A 17 -5.16 -1.89 6.60
CA ALA A 17 -6.37 -1.06 6.58
C ALA A 17 -6.12 0.37 6.11
N ASP A 18 -4.87 0.70 5.73
CA ASP A 18 -4.49 2.02 5.24
C ASP A 18 -4.81 3.12 6.26
N ILE A 19 -4.48 2.91 7.55
CA ILE A 19 -4.65 3.92 8.59
C ILE A 19 -3.73 5.11 8.33
N HIS A 20 -4.23 6.33 8.60
CA HIS A 20 -3.52 7.58 8.33
C HIS A 20 -2.12 7.60 8.97
N PRO A 21 -1.05 7.93 8.20
CA PRO A 21 0.33 7.85 8.68
C PRO A 21 0.62 8.65 9.94
N ALA A 22 0.01 9.83 10.11
CA ALA A 22 0.16 10.65 11.31
C ALA A 22 -0.36 9.94 12.58
N ILE A 23 -1.41 9.12 12.47
CA ILE A 23 -1.93 8.32 13.59
C ILE A 23 -0.94 7.23 13.96
N LEU A 24 -0.43 6.49 12.96
CA LEU A 24 0.57 5.44 13.18
C LEU A 24 1.84 6.00 13.80
N SER A 25 2.36 7.11 13.27
CA SER A 25 3.54 7.78 13.80
C SER A 25 3.34 8.28 15.23
N PHE A 26 2.20 8.89 15.52
CA PHE A 26 1.85 9.36 16.87
C PHE A 26 1.77 8.20 17.87
N LEU A 27 1.10 7.12 17.53
CA LEU A 27 0.93 5.95 18.40
C LEU A 27 2.23 5.15 18.53
N THR A 28 3.09 5.14 17.52
CA THR A 28 4.43 4.55 17.64
C THR A 28 5.29 5.33 18.66
N ALA A 29 5.19 6.65 18.66
CA ALA A 29 5.87 7.49 19.66
C ALA A 29 5.23 7.44 21.06
N LYS A 30 3.92 7.15 21.14
CA LYS A 30 3.13 7.15 22.38
C LYS A 30 2.17 5.95 22.44
N PRO A 31 2.68 4.70 22.54
CA PRO A 31 1.84 3.49 22.50
C PRO A 31 0.78 3.44 23.58
N GLN A 32 1.03 4.09 24.74
CA GLN A 32 0.08 4.16 25.85
C GLN A 32 -1.21 4.91 25.49
N TYR A 33 -1.27 5.66 24.41
CA TYR A 33 -2.46 6.38 23.95
C TYR A 33 -3.34 5.56 23.00
N PHE A 34 -2.90 4.37 22.63
CA PHE A 34 -3.64 3.49 21.74
C PHE A 34 -4.98 3.05 22.33
N TYR A 35 -4.96 2.61 23.59
CA TYR A 35 -6.15 2.21 24.32
C TYR A 35 -6.11 2.76 25.74
N GLN A 36 -7.01 3.68 26.04
CA GLN A 36 -7.17 4.24 27.36
C GLN A 36 -8.65 4.48 27.67
N VAL A 37 -9.14 3.99 28.78
CA VAL A 37 -10.51 4.18 29.26
C VAL A 37 -10.47 4.63 30.71
N GLU A 38 -11.00 5.81 31.01
CA GLU A 38 -11.08 6.36 32.35
C GLU A 38 -12.52 6.68 32.70
N THR A 39 -12.90 6.45 33.96
CA THR A 39 -14.21 6.84 34.48
C THR A 39 -14.08 8.13 35.27
N THR A 40 -14.79 9.15 34.85
CA THR A 40 -14.85 10.46 35.50
C THR A 40 -16.23 10.70 36.13
N VAL A 41 -16.39 11.81 36.84
CA VAL A 41 -17.68 12.19 37.40
C VAL A 41 -18.72 12.47 36.33
N ASP A 42 -18.28 12.95 35.16
CA ASP A 42 -19.14 13.34 34.03
C ASP A 42 -19.37 12.20 33.02
N GLY A 43 -18.80 11.01 33.29
CA GLY A 43 -18.91 9.85 32.39
C GLY A 43 -17.60 9.16 32.08
N LYS A 44 -17.58 8.32 31.07
CA LYS A 44 -16.37 7.66 30.58
C LYS A 44 -15.71 8.50 29.52
N ILE A 45 -14.41 8.68 29.65
CA ILE A 45 -13.54 9.26 28.61
C ILE A 45 -12.63 8.16 28.07
N PHE A 46 -12.40 8.13 26.76
CA PHE A 46 -11.67 7.01 26.16
C PHE A 46 -10.94 7.39 24.86
N ALA A 47 -9.87 6.68 24.61
CA ALA A 47 -9.25 6.48 23.30
C ALA A 47 -9.26 4.99 22.99
N THR A 48 -9.71 4.61 21.82
CA THR A 48 -9.87 3.20 21.43
C THR A 48 -9.36 2.95 20.00
N PRO A 49 -8.97 1.72 19.67
CA PRO A 49 -8.58 1.35 18.30
C PRO A 49 -9.61 1.77 17.26
N ARG A 50 -10.90 1.59 17.57
CA ARG A 50 -12.01 2.00 16.69
C ARG A 50 -12.07 3.51 16.49
N GLY A 51 -11.87 4.29 17.55
CA GLY A 51 -11.83 5.76 17.44
C GLY A 51 -10.69 6.23 16.56
N TRP A 52 -9.52 5.60 16.65
CA TRP A 52 -8.37 5.90 15.77
C TRP A 52 -8.65 5.55 14.30
N GLU A 53 -9.32 4.43 14.04
CA GLU A 53 -9.71 4.01 12.70
C GLU A 53 -10.72 4.98 12.07
N ASP A 54 -11.76 5.35 12.80
CA ASP A 54 -12.80 6.28 12.34
C ASP A 54 -12.19 7.69 12.11
N LEU A 55 -11.31 8.16 12.99
CA LEU A 55 -10.55 9.42 12.82
C LEU A 55 -9.67 9.36 11.57
N SER A 56 -9.01 8.23 11.30
CA SER A 56 -8.19 8.03 10.09
C SER A 56 -9.01 8.26 8.82
N GLY A 57 -10.20 7.64 8.74
CA GLY A 57 -11.10 7.82 7.61
C GLY A 57 -11.48 9.29 7.42
N PHE A 58 -11.75 10.01 8.50
CA PHE A 58 -12.10 11.42 8.46
C PHE A 58 -10.91 12.31 8.04
N LEU A 59 -9.71 12.07 8.56
CA LEU A 59 -8.50 12.81 8.18
C LEU A 59 -8.23 12.74 6.69
N LYS A 60 -8.34 11.55 6.09
CA LYS A 60 -8.16 11.35 4.65
C LYS A 60 -9.19 12.12 3.81
N VAL A 61 -10.42 12.22 4.30
CA VAL A 61 -11.44 13.05 3.62
C VAL A 61 -11.09 14.53 3.75
N CYS A 62 -10.69 14.99 4.93
CA CYS A 62 -10.27 16.38 5.15
C CYS A 62 -9.11 16.79 4.24
N GLU A 63 -8.12 15.92 4.06
CA GLU A 63 -6.98 16.18 3.15
C GLU A 63 -7.42 16.30 1.69
N LYS A 64 -8.35 15.45 1.24
CA LYS A 64 -8.86 15.49 -0.13
C LYS A 64 -9.66 16.76 -0.46
N VAL A 65 -10.28 17.38 0.55
CA VAL A 65 -11.11 18.58 0.39
C VAL A 65 -10.47 19.82 1.02
N ASP A 66 -9.20 19.71 1.42
CA ASP A 66 -8.38 20.78 2.04
C ASP A 66 -9.06 21.42 3.27
N LEU A 67 -9.65 20.59 4.13
CA LEU A 67 -10.23 21.01 5.41
C LEU A 67 -9.26 20.81 6.55
N ILE A 68 -9.28 21.77 7.48
CA ILE A 68 -8.46 21.68 8.71
C ILE A 68 -9.17 20.76 9.70
N CYS A 69 -8.47 19.70 10.14
CA CYS A 69 -8.89 18.88 11.26
C CYS A 69 -8.21 19.43 12.54
N ASP A 70 -9.00 20.12 13.34
CA ASP A 70 -8.55 20.71 14.60
C ASP A 70 -8.87 19.82 15.82
N ARG A 71 -8.59 20.33 17.02
CA ARG A 71 -8.87 19.63 18.26
C ARG A 71 -10.36 19.28 18.45
N ASP A 72 -11.26 20.17 18.05
CA ASP A 72 -12.69 20.00 18.27
C ASP A 72 -13.26 18.87 17.41
N VAL A 73 -12.63 18.63 16.27
CA VAL A 73 -12.91 17.47 15.41
C VAL A 73 -12.31 16.20 16.02
N VAL A 74 -11.04 16.24 16.41
CA VAL A 74 -10.35 15.06 16.97
C VAL A 74 -11.06 14.53 18.21
N VAL A 75 -11.56 15.41 19.09
CA VAL A 75 -12.24 15.00 20.32
C VAL A 75 -13.54 14.23 20.08
N GLN A 76 -14.16 14.35 18.91
CA GLN A 76 -15.37 13.59 18.55
C GLN A 76 -15.10 12.10 18.28
N TYR A 77 -13.85 11.76 17.97
CA TYR A 77 -13.42 10.38 17.73
C TYR A 77 -12.60 9.83 18.89
N ILE A 78 -11.79 10.69 19.50
CA ILE A 78 -10.96 10.38 20.66
C ILE A 78 -11.54 11.15 21.85
N GLU A 79 -12.51 10.53 22.52
CA GLU A 79 -13.26 11.17 23.63
C GLU A 79 -12.43 11.33 24.93
N HIS A 80 -11.11 11.24 24.81
CA HIS A 80 -10.17 11.52 25.89
C HIS A 80 -9.52 12.91 25.66
N PRO A 81 -9.93 13.99 26.38
CA PRO A 81 -9.57 15.36 26.05
C PRO A 81 -8.07 15.65 25.99
N ARG A 82 -7.29 14.98 26.85
CA ARG A 82 -5.83 15.08 26.89
C ARG A 82 -5.21 14.47 25.64
N ILE A 83 -5.61 13.24 25.30
CA ILE A 83 -5.08 12.52 24.13
C ILE A 83 -5.47 13.24 22.85
N ALA A 84 -6.73 13.68 22.74
CA ALA A 84 -7.21 14.46 21.59
C ALA A 84 -6.42 15.75 21.39
N LYS A 85 -6.11 16.46 22.47
CA LYS A 85 -5.27 17.68 22.42
C LYS A 85 -3.85 17.36 21.96
N ASP A 86 -3.25 16.31 22.54
CA ASP A 86 -1.88 15.93 22.22
C ASP A 86 -1.77 15.48 20.75
N PHE A 87 -2.76 14.73 20.25
CA PHE A 87 -2.79 14.32 18.85
C PHE A 87 -3.06 15.49 17.90
N ALA A 88 -3.98 16.40 18.20
CA ALA A 88 -4.23 17.57 17.38
C ALA A 88 -2.98 18.46 17.23
N ASN A 89 -2.25 18.69 18.33
CA ASN A 89 -0.97 19.40 18.31
C ASN A 89 0.08 18.66 17.44
N TYR A 90 0.13 17.33 17.59
CA TYR A 90 1.04 16.49 16.79
C TYR A 90 0.70 16.57 15.29
N LEU A 91 -0.58 16.49 14.92
CA LEU A 91 -1.04 16.59 13.55
C LEU A 91 -0.68 17.93 12.89
N GLU A 92 -0.77 19.01 13.64
CA GLU A 92 -0.32 20.34 13.17
C GLU A 92 1.19 20.36 12.91
N LEU A 93 1.99 19.78 13.81
CA LEU A 93 3.44 19.67 13.64
C LEU A 93 3.80 18.73 12.47
N TYR A 94 3.11 17.63 12.32
CA TYR A 94 3.29 16.66 11.23
C TYR A 94 3.13 17.33 9.86
N LYS A 95 2.06 18.14 9.70
CA LYS A 95 1.83 18.93 8.47
C LYS A 95 2.90 20.02 8.27
N LYS A 96 3.34 20.66 9.33
CA LYS A 96 4.44 21.64 9.27
C LYS A 96 5.76 20.97 8.86
N TYR A 97 6.05 19.78 9.36
CA TYR A 97 7.25 19.03 9.00
C TYR A 97 7.23 18.60 7.53
N GLN A 98 6.08 18.16 7.03
CA GLN A 98 5.92 17.83 5.61
C GLN A 98 6.31 19.02 4.71
N ALA A 99 5.78 20.21 4.99
CA ALA A 99 6.09 21.43 4.25
C ALA A 99 7.53 21.90 4.47
N ARG A 100 8.03 21.84 5.70
CA ARG A 100 9.37 22.31 6.07
C ARG A 100 10.49 21.52 5.45
N TYR A 101 10.36 20.18 5.45
CA TYR A 101 11.37 19.27 4.94
C TYR A 101 11.21 18.94 3.46
N GLN A 102 10.20 19.51 2.81
CA GLN A 102 9.97 19.37 1.36
C GLN A 102 10.04 17.90 0.93
N ILE A 103 9.35 17.01 1.66
CA ILE A 103 9.44 15.56 1.48
C ILE A 103 9.21 15.13 0.03
N ASP A 104 8.27 15.78 -0.68
CA ASP A 104 8.01 15.50 -2.08
C ASP A 104 9.25 15.79 -2.95
N GLU A 105 9.93 16.90 -2.73
CA GLU A 105 11.16 17.26 -3.43
C GLU A 105 12.33 16.33 -3.10
N VAL A 106 12.43 15.87 -1.84
CA VAL A 106 13.41 14.86 -1.43
C VAL A 106 13.23 13.59 -2.23
N LEU A 107 11.99 13.12 -2.38
CA LEU A 107 11.65 11.89 -3.10
C LEU A 107 11.65 12.06 -4.64
N GLU A 108 11.80 13.29 -5.14
CA GLU A 108 12.15 13.62 -6.53
C GLU A 108 13.69 13.70 -6.75
N GLY A 109 14.48 13.43 -5.73
CA GLY A 109 15.95 13.46 -5.81
C GLY A 109 16.57 14.85 -5.65
N LYS A 110 15.80 15.87 -5.26
CA LYS A 110 16.32 17.20 -4.98
C LYS A 110 17.04 17.22 -3.64
N ARG A 111 18.36 17.28 -3.69
CA ARG A 111 19.20 17.32 -2.49
C ARG A 111 19.33 18.73 -1.95
N ASN A 112 18.98 18.91 -0.67
CA ASN A 112 19.16 20.18 0.06
C ASN A 112 19.95 19.95 1.35
N GLU A 113 21.24 20.27 1.34
CA GLU A 113 22.15 20.05 2.47
C GLU A 113 21.70 20.80 3.73
N GLY A 114 21.15 22.00 3.59
CA GLY A 114 20.64 22.77 4.72
C GLY A 114 19.47 22.10 5.42
N LEU A 115 18.54 21.49 4.67
CA LEU A 115 17.43 20.71 5.22
C LEU A 115 17.93 19.40 5.86
N MET A 116 18.90 18.73 5.25
CA MET A 116 19.50 17.52 5.80
C MET A 116 20.21 17.79 7.12
N GLU A 117 21.00 18.86 7.22
CA GLU A 117 21.63 19.26 8.50
C GLU A 117 20.60 19.61 9.57
N GLN A 118 19.49 20.26 9.18
CA GLN A 118 18.40 20.60 10.09
C GLN A 118 17.70 19.35 10.62
N ALA A 119 17.38 18.39 9.74
CA ALA A 119 16.79 17.11 10.10
C ALA A 119 17.72 16.28 10.99
N ALA A 120 19.04 16.28 10.72
CA ALA A 120 20.02 15.57 11.54
C ALA A 120 20.08 16.08 12.99
N LYS A 121 19.88 17.40 13.18
CA LYS A 121 19.89 18.05 14.50
C LYS A 121 18.51 18.10 15.18
N ALA A 122 17.45 17.65 14.51
CA ALA A 122 16.08 17.68 15.03
C ALA A 122 15.91 16.75 16.26
N PRO A 123 14.95 17.01 17.15
CA PRO A 123 14.56 16.07 18.19
C PRO A 123 14.09 14.74 17.61
N PHE A 124 14.18 13.68 18.40
CA PHE A 124 13.91 12.31 17.93
C PHE A 124 12.46 12.12 17.42
N ASP A 125 11.47 12.74 18.06
CA ASP A 125 10.07 12.73 17.63
C ASP A 125 9.85 13.43 16.27
N GLU A 126 10.58 14.53 16.00
CA GLU A 126 10.59 15.18 14.70
C GLU A 126 11.23 14.29 13.62
N LYS A 127 12.35 13.64 13.93
CA LYS A 127 12.99 12.65 13.04
C LYS A 127 12.08 11.49 12.70
N LEU A 128 11.38 10.93 13.69
CA LEU A 128 10.38 9.88 13.46
C LEU A 128 9.24 10.35 12.54
N SER A 129 8.83 11.62 12.69
CA SER A 129 7.80 12.20 11.80
C SER A 129 8.29 12.30 10.36
N ILE A 130 9.55 12.71 10.13
CA ILE A 130 10.18 12.76 8.80
C ILE A 130 10.22 11.35 8.18
N ILE A 131 10.70 10.36 8.93
CA ILE A 131 10.75 8.96 8.48
C ILE A 131 9.35 8.46 8.10
N SER A 132 8.35 8.72 8.94
CA SER A 132 6.97 8.32 8.67
C SER A 132 6.38 9.01 7.43
N LEU A 133 6.75 10.26 7.16
CA LEU A 133 6.33 10.97 5.95
C LEU A 133 6.95 10.35 4.69
N ILE A 134 8.24 10.01 4.72
CA ILE A 134 8.94 9.32 3.63
C ILE A 134 8.30 7.96 3.38
N LEU A 135 8.12 7.16 4.44
CA LEU A 135 7.50 5.82 4.34
C LEU A 135 6.08 5.87 3.81
N ALA A 136 5.29 6.87 4.21
CA ALA A 136 3.92 7.04 3.72
C ALA A 136 3.87 7.30 2.21
N LYS A 137 4.82 8.07 1.69
CA LYS A 137 4.92 8.32 0.23
C LYS A 137 5.37 7.08 -0.52
N LEU A 138 6.41 6.39 -0.03
CA LEU A 138 6.85 5.11 -0.60
C LEU A 138 5.73 4.05 -0.61
N ASP A 139 4.92 3.99 0.44
CA ASP A 139 3.81 3.05 0.54
C ASP A 139 2.74 3.31 -0.54
N VAL A 140 2.50 4.56 -0.92
CA VAL A 140 1.62 4.92 -2.04
C VAL A 140 2.16 4.37 -3.36
N GLU A 141 3.45 4.53 -3.62
CA GLU A 141 4.12 4.03 -4.84
C GLU A 141 4.08 2.49 -4.90
N PHE A 142 4.44 1.82 -3.81
CA PHE A 142 4.43 0.36 -3.74
C PHE A 142 3.02 -0.22 -3.87
N LYS A 143 2.01 0.45 -3.30
CA LYS A 143 0.60 0.06 -3.47
C LYS A 143 0.13 0.23 -4.91
N ALA A 144 0.52 1.31 -5.57
CA ALA A 144 0.17 1.53 -6.97
C ALA A 144 0.76 0.43 -7.86
N TYR A 145 2.04 0.09 -7.65
CA TYR A 145 2.70 -1.03 -8.33
C TYR A 145 1.96 -2.36 -8.08
N ALA A 146 1.75 -2.73 -6.83
CA ALA A 146 1.10 -4.00 -6.46
C ALA A 146 -0.34 -4.11 -7.01
N GLN A 147 -1.10 -3.00 -7.02
CA GLN A 147 -2.46 -2.97 -7.58
C GLN A 147 -2.46 -3.17 -9.09
N LYS A 148 -1.51 -2.57 -9.80
CA LYS A 148 -1.36 -2.72 -11.26
C LYS A 148 -0.91 -4.14 -11.61
N GLU A 149 -0.02 -4.73 -10.83
CA GLU A 149 0.43 -6.11 -11.00
C GLU A 149 -0.72 -7.09 -10.81
N ASP A 150 -1.48 -6.99 -9.71
CA ASP A 150 -2.69 -7.77 -9.47
C ASP A 150 -3.73 -7.63 -10.59
N TYR A 151 -3.87 -6.42 -11.14
CA TYR A 151 -4.76 -6.16 -12.27
C TYR A 151 -4.29 -6.91 -13.51
N LEU A 152 -3.00 -6.82 -13.85
CA LEU A 152 -2.42 -7.48 -15.02
C LEU A 152 -2.45 -9.00 -14.92
N GLU A 153 -2.24 -9.56 -13.72
CA GLU A 153 -2.33 -11.00 -13.49
C GLU A 153 -3.72 -11.54 -13.86
N VAL A 154 -4.78 -10.87 -13.41
CA VAL A 154 -6.16 -11.28 -13.71
C VAL A 154 -6.47 -11.08 -15.19
N LEU A 155 -6.15 -9.93 -15.78
CA LEU A 155 -6.38 -9.66 -17.20
C LEU A 155 -5.62 -10.65 -18.09
N PHE A 156 -4.36 -10.96 -17.75
CA PHE A 156 -3.58 -11.99 -18.46
C PHE A 156 -4.23 -13.38 -18.38
N GLY A 157 -4.77 -13.74 -17.21
CA GLY A 157 -5.52 -14.97 -17.01
C GLY A 157 -6.72 -15.08 -17.96
N GLU A 158 -7.47 -13.99 -18.13
CA GLU A 158 -8.62 -13.92 -19.03
C GLU A 158 -8.19 -14.01 -20.50
N LEU A 159 -7.13 -13.30 -20.91
CA LEU A 159 -6.62 -13.38 -22.28
C LEU A 159 -6.06 -14.78 -22.62
N LYS A 160 -5.43 -15.44 -21.65
CA LYS A 160 -4.96 -16.83 -21.78
C LYS A 160 -6.12 -17.82 -21.89
N ALA A 161 -7.21 -17.61 -21.15
CA ALA A 161 -8.42 -18.42 -21.26
C ALA A 161 -9.08 -18.25 -22.63
N PHE A 162 -9.13 -17.04 -23.16
CA PHE A 162 -9.60 -16.77 -24.51
C PHE A 162 -8.78 -17.52 -25.57
N LYS A 163 -7.45 -17.47 -25.49
CA LYS A 163 -6.57 -18.19 -26.42
C LYS A 163 -6.84 -19.69 -26.42
N ARG A 164 -6.95 -20.30 -25.24
CA ARG A 164 -7.29 -21.72 -25.10
C ARG A 164 -8.65 -22.05 -25.74
N SER A 165 -9.65 -21.19 -25.55
CA SER A 165 -10.97 -21.38 -26.15
C SER A 165 -10.96 -21.30 -27.68
N LEU A 166 -9.98 -20.64 -28.29
CA LEU A 166 -9.74 -20.64 -29.74
C LEU A 166 -9.08 -21.94 -30.18
N GLU A 167 -8.08 -22.46 -29.45
CA GLU A 167 -7.34 -23.68 -29.74
C GLU A 167 -8.25 -24.92 -29.61
N ASP A 168 -9.01 -25.08 -28.54
CA ASP A 168 -9.92 -26.23 -28.30
C ASP A 168 -10.98 -26.38 -29.39
N LYS A 169 -11.33 -25.34 -30.11
CA LYS A 169 -12.29 -25.37 -31.21
C LYS A 169 -11.69 -25.76 -32.55
N THR A 170 -10.39 -25.53 -32.71
CA THR A 170 -9.67 -26.00 -33.91
C THR A 170 -9.52 -27.51 -33.90
N GLU A 171 -9.50 -28.15 -32.72
CA GLU A 171 -9.38 -29.60 -32.55
C GLU A 171 -10.74 -30.34 -32.55
N ALA A 172 -11.80 -29.69 -32.04
CA ALA A 172 -13.16 -30.22 -32.01
C ALA A 172 -13.88 -29.87 -33.33
N GLY A 173 -13.62 -30.66 -34.40
CA GLY A 173 -14.33 -30.53 -35.66
C GLY A 173 -15.84 -30.40 -35.46
N GLU A 174 -16.48 -29.52 -36.26
CA GLU A 174 -17.90 -29.16 -36.36
C GLU A 174 -18.90 -30.13 -35.73
N THR A 175 -19.13 -30.04 -34.44
CA THR A 175 -20.24 -30.70 -33.77
C THR A 175 -21.36 -29.64 -33.56
N MET A 176 -22.50 -29.97 -34.16
CA MET A 176 -23.81 -29.32 -34.19
C MET A 176 -24.08 -28.34 -33.02
N ASN A 177 -23.66 -27.09 -33.16
CA ASN A 177 -24.24 -25.98 -32.41
C ASN A 177 -24.76 -24.91 -33.39
N PRO A 178 -26.00 -24.41 -33.26
CA PRO A 178 -26.66 -23.64 -34.31
C PRO A 178 -26.19 -22.17 -34.43
N VAL A 179 -25.19 -21.71 -33.70
CA VAL A 179 -24.67 -20.36 -33.83
C VAL A 179 -23.19 -20.43 -34.18
N PRO A 180 -22.73 -19.83 -35.29
CA PRO A 180 -21.31 -19.72 -35.59
C PRO A 180 -20.62 -18.98 -34.45
N GLN A 181 -19.82 -19.70 -33.69
CA GLN A 181 -19.09 -19.08 -32.57
C GLN A 181 -17.85 -18.39 -33.15
N THR A 182 -18.05 -17.15 -33.61
CA THR A 182 -16.93 -16.30 -34.02
C THR A 182 -16.02 -15.98 -32.81
N PRO A 183 -14.71 -15.71 -32.99
CA PRO A 183 -13.81 -15.32 -31.92
C PRO A 183 -14.36 -14.12 -31.10
N ILE A 184 -15.02 -13.18 -31.77
CA ILE A 184 -15.68 -12.03 -31.14
C ILE A 184 -16.80 -12.49 -30.18
N ASN A 185 -17.63 -13.47 -30.57
CA ASN A 185 -18.69 -13.99 -29.72
C ASN A 185 -18.13 -14.76 -28.51
N ILE A 186 -17.06 -15.51 -28.71
CA ILE A 186 -16.37 -16.24 -27.64
C ILE A 186 -15.88 -15.25 -26.57
N PHE A 187 -15.19 -14.18 -27.00
CA PHE A 187 -14.71 -13.17 -26.06
C PHE A 187 -15.84 -12.37 -25.39
N SER A 188 -16.93 -12.07 -26.14
CA SER A 188 -18.12 -11.43 -25.54
C SER A 188 -18.72 -12.28 -24.42
N HIS A 189 -18.89 -13.60 -24.64
CA HIS A 189 -19.39 -14.50 -23.58
C HIS A 189 -18.44 -14.62 -22.40
N GLN A 190 -17.13 -14.56 -22.65
CA GLN A 190 -16.15 -14.57 -21.56
C GLN A 190 -16.26 -13.32 -20.69
N ILE A 191 -16.46 -12.14 -21.30
CA ILE A 191 -16.70 -10.89 -20.55
C ILE A 191 -17.98 -10.99 -19.69
N GLU A 192 -19.05 -11.53 -20.27
CA GLU A 192 -20.31 -11.76 -19.54
C GLU A 192 -20.10 -12.72 -18.36
N ALA A 193 -19.37 -13.82 -18.57
CA ALA A 193 -19.06 -14.79 -17.52
C ALA A 193 -18.20 -14.20 -16.42
N PHE A 194 -17.16 -13.45 -16.76
CA PHE A 194 -16.31 -12.75 -15.79
C PHE A 194 -17.11 -11.75 -14.96
N THR A 195 -17.96 -10.96 -15.60
CA THR A 195 -18.80 -9.96 -14.92
C THR A 195 -19.79 -10.65 -13.98
N ALA A 196 -20.48 -11.69 -14.44
CA ALA A 196 -21.43 -12.45 -13.63
C ALA A 196 -20.76 -13.12 -12.42
N ALA A 197 -19.56 -13.70 -12.61
CA ALA A 197 -18.78 -14.31 -11.52
C ALA A 197 -18.34 -13.25 -10.48
N SER A 198 -17.94 -12.08 -10.94
CA SER A 198 -17.56 -10.95 -10.06
C SER A 198 -18.76 -10.44 -9.27
N GLU A 199 -19.94 -10.31 -9.88
CA GLU A 199 -21.17 -9.94 -9.18
C GLU A 199 -21.59 -10.99 -8.14
N GLN A 200 -21.46 -12.28 -8.44
CA GLN A 200 -21.77 -13.35 -7.49
C GLN A 200 -20.84 -13.27 -6.27
N LYS A 201 -19.52 -13.11 -6.48
CA LYS A 201 -18.55 -12.92 -5.39
C LYS A 201 -18.87 -11.67 -4.56
N GLN A 202 -19.29 -10.58 -5.22
CA GLN A 202 -19.69 -9.36 -4.54
C GLN A 202 -20.94 -9.57 -3.67
N LYS A 203 -21.97 -10.23 -4.18
CA LYS A 203 -23.22 -10.55 -3.43
C LYS A 203 -22.94 -11.48 -2.25
N ALA A 204 -21.96 -12.38 -2.39
CA ALA A 204 -21.52 -13.27 -1.32
C ALA A 204 -20.57 -12.58 -0.29
N GLY A 205 -20.24 -11.31 -0.47
CA GLY A 205 -19.33 -10.58 0.42
C GLY A 205 -17.87 -11.06 0.38
N LEU A 206 -17.47 -11.74 -0.70
CA LEU A 206 -16.13 -12.33 -0.86
C LEU A 206 -15.12 -11.38 -1.49
N LEU A 207 -15.54 -10.18 -1.90
CA LEU A 207 -14.67 -9.17 -2.49
C LEU A 207 -14.53 -7.96 -1.57
N THR A 208 -13.31 -7.53 -1.38
CA THR A 208 -12.99 -6.23 -0.78
C THR A 208 -13.44 -5.09 -1.70
N ARG A 209 -13.46 -3.87 -1.20
CA ARG A 209 -13.81 -2.70 -2.01
C ARG A 209 -12.83 -2.50 -3.18
N GLN A 210 -11.56 -2.71 -2.96
CA GLN A 210 -10.51 -2.59 -3.99
C GLN A 210 -10.68 -3.66 -5.08
N GLU A 211 -10.90 -4.91 -4.71
CA GLU A 211 -11.14 -5.99 -5.66
C GLU A 211 -12.39 -5.77 -6.52
N LYS A 212 -13.44 -5.14 -5.96
CA LYS A 212 -14.62 -4.75 -6.75
C LYS A 212 -14.28 -3.74 -7.84
N TYR A 213 -13.52 -2.70 -7.51
CA TYR A 213 -13.07 -1.72 -8.50
C TYR A 213 -12.18 -2.38 -9.55
N ARG A 214 -11.21 -3.18 -9.13
CA ARG A 214 -10.32 -3.94 -10.04
C ARG A 214 -11.12 -4.82 -11.01
N CYS A 215 -12.10 -5.58 -10.55
CA CYS A 215 -12.95 -6.39 -11.42
C CYS A 215 -13.75 -5.54 -12.41
N ALA A 216 -14.26 -4.37 -11.99
CA ALA A 216 -14.99 -3.46 -12.87
C ALA A 216 -14.08 -2.86 -13.96
N ASP A 217 -12.85 -2.46 -13.58
CA ASP A 217 -11.87 -1.91 -14.51
C ASP A 217 -11.44 -2.96 -15.53
N ILE A 218 -11.16 -4.21 -15.09
CA ILE A 218 -10.83 -5.32 -15.99
C ILE A 218 -11.95 -5.60 -16.97
N ALA A 219 -13.22 -5.64 -16.50
CA ALA A 219 -14.35 -5.85 -17.38
C ALA A 219 -14.52 -4.70 -18.40
N ALA A 220 -14.26 -3.46 -17.99
CA ALA A 220 -14.25 -2.31 -18.87
C ALA A 220 -13.16 -2.39 -19.94
N ASP A 221 -11.95 -2.79 -19.56
CA ASP A 221 -10.85 -2.94 -20.50
C ASP A 221 -11.02 -4.13 -21.45
N MET A 222 -11.55 -5.26 -20.98
CA MET A 222 -11.93 -6.35 -21.87
C MET A 222 -12.97 -5.90 -22.89
N ASN A 223 -13.96 -5.09 -22.48
CA ASN A 223 -14.91 -4.49 -23.40
C ASN A 223 -14.24 -3.51 -24.38
N ARG A 224 -13.30 -2.68 -23.92
CA ARG A 224 -12.51 -1.78 -24.78
C ARG A 224 -11.73 -2.58 -25.83
N TYR A 225 -11.09 -3.68 -25.45
CA TYR A 225 -10.39 -4.59 -26.38
C TYR A 225 -11.35 -5.16 -27.42
N LEU A 226 -12.52 -5.62 -26.98
CA LEU A 226 -13.57 -6.12 -27.89
C LEU A 226 -14.04 -5.04 -28.88
N GLN A 227 -14.23 -3.80 -28.43
CA GLN A 227 -14.64 -2.71 -29.32
C GLN A 227 -13.54 -2.33 -30.31
N THR A 228 -12.27 -2.37 -29.90
CA THR A 228 -11.13 -2.12 -30.78
C THR A 228 -11.10 -3.11 -31.94
N VAL A 229 -11.16 -4.41 -31.67
CA VAL A 229 -11.14 -5.42 -32.75
C VAL A 229 -12.36 -5.39 -33.64
N LYS A 230 -13.54 -5.00 -33.11
CA LYS A 230 -14.74 -4.76 -33.91
C LYS A 230 -14.59 -3.56 -34.84
N ALA A 231 -14.01 -2.47 -34.37
CA ALA A 231 -13.77 -1.25 -35.13
C ALA A 231 -12.74 -1.48 -36.26
N GLU A 232 -11.73 -2.31 -35.98
CA GLU A 232 -10.69 -2.70 -36.94
C GLU A 232 -11.16 -3.82 -37.90
N LEU A 233 -12.40 -4.31 -37.74
CA LEU A 233 -13.02 -5.36 -38.57
C LEU A 233 -12.23 -6.68 -38.59
N LEU A 234 -11.48 -6.99 -37.52
CA LEU A 234 -10.74 -8.22 -37.38
C LEU A 234 -11.71 -9.41 -37.19
N SER A 235 -11.43 -10.52 -37.85
CA SER A 235 -12.29 -11.71 -37.80
C SER A 235 -11.53 -13.00 -37.49
N GLY A 236 -10.25 -13.06 -37.77
CA GLY A 236 -9.35 -14.19 -37.49
C GLY A 236 -9.03 -14.30 -35.99
N GLY A 237 -9.05 -15.53 -35.45
CA GLY A 237 -8.76 -15.76 -34.02
C GLY A 237 -7.35 -15.30 -33.65
N ASP A 238 -6.36 -15.62 -34.48
CA ASP A 238 -4.97 -15.26 -34.26
C ASP A 238 -4.75 -13.74 -34.38
N GLU A 239 -5.37 -13.09 -35.37
CA GLU A 239 -5.30 -11.64 -35.56
C GLU A 239 -5.87 -10.90 -34.35
N ILE A 240 -7.02 -11.34 -33.83
CA ILE A 240 -7.66 -10.76 -32.64
C ILE A 240 -6.77 -10.96 -31.42
N PHE A 241 -6.20 -12.15 -31.27
CA PHE A 241 -5.33 -12.43 -30.12
C PHE A 241 -4.02 -11.63 -30.19
N ASP A 242 -3.44 -11.50 -31.39
CA ASP A 242 -2.25 -10.64 -31.57
C ASP A 242 -2.53 -9.18 -31.23
N ARG A 243 -3.72 -8.69 -31.61
CA ARG A 243 -4.13 -7.33 -31.25
C ARG A 243 -4.34 -7.16 -29.74
N PHE A 244 -4.93 -8.14 -29.08
CA PHE A 244 -5.03 -8.14 -27.61
C PHE A 244 -3.68 -8.18 -26.94
N ARG A 245 -2.71 -8.90 -27.50
CA ARG A 245 -1.33 -8.92 -26.97
C ARG A 245 -0.65 -7.56 -27.08
N GLU A 246 -0.90 -6.79 -28.16
CA GLU A 246 -0.40 -5.44 -28.29
C GLU A 246 -1.01 -4.51 -27.24
N LEU A 247 -2.36 -4.51 -27.10
CA LEU A 247 -3.06 -3.71 -26.10
C LEU A 247 -2.63 -4.06 -24.67
N PHE A 248 -2.40 -5.33 -24.38
CA PHE A 248 -1.85 -5.76 -23.09
C PHE A 248 -0.39 -5.31 -22.90
N GLY A 249 0.37 -5.19 -23.99
CA GLY A 249 1.72 -4.64 -23.97
C GLY A 249 1.77 -3.20 -23.46
N ASP A 250 0.80 -2.37 -23.84
CA ASP A 250 0.68 -1.00 -23.33
C ASP A 250 0.45 -0.96 -21.82
N GLU A 251 -0.46 -1.82 -21.32
CA GLU A 251 -0.72 -1.97 -19.89
C GLU A 251 0.51 -2.48 -19.11
N ARG A 252 1.31 -3.35 -19.72
CA ARG A 252 2.56 -3.83 -19.13
C ARG A 252 3.61 -2.73 -19.07
N THR A 253 3.69 -1.87 -20.07
CA THR A 253 4.59 -0.72 -20.07
C THR A 253 4.27 0.21 -18.90
N GLU A 254 3.00 0.43 -18.60
CA GLU A 254 2.59 1.22 -17.42
C GLU A 254 3.07 0.58 -16.10
N LEU A 255 3.04 -0.75 -15.97
CA LEU A 255 3.59 -1.43 -14.80
C LEU A 255 5.12 -1.25 -14.72
N GLU A 256 5.83 -1.33 -15.84
CA GLU A 256 7.28 -1.11 -15.91
C GLU A 256 7.63 0.34 -15.48
N ASP A 257 6.84 1.32 -15.89
CA ASP A 257 6.99 2.73 -15.49
C ASP A 257 6.72 2.93 -13.99
N LEU A 258 5.67 2.32 -13.45
CA LEU A 258 5.39 2.35 -12.00
C LEU A 258 6.51 1.69 -11.19
N CYS A 259 7.03 0.56 -11.66
CA CYS A 259 8.16 -0.12 -11.07
C CYS A 259 9.42 0.76 -11.04
N ALA A 260 9.77 1.34 -12.17
CA ALA A 260 10.94 2.22 -12.29
C ALA A 260 10.81 3.46 -11.40
N HIS A 261 9.59 4.05 -11.34
CA HIS A 261 9.32 5.21 -10.50
C HIS A 261 9.44 4.87 -9.01
N ALA A 262 8.79 3.80 -8.56
CA ALA A 262 8.85 3.36 -7.16
C ALA A 262 10.29 3.01 -6.73
N GLY A 263 11.06 2.33 -7.60
CA GLY A 263 12.46 2.02 -7.35
C GLY A 263 13.32 3.28 -7.23
N GLN A 264 13.13 4.25 -8.12
CA GLN A 264 13.86 5.51 -8.08
C GLN A 264 13.51 6.34 -6.84
N THR A 265 12.23 6.40 -6.46
CA THR A 265 11.78 7.08 -5.25
C THR A 265 12.38 6.44 -3.99
N LEU A 266 12.48 5.11 -3.95
CA LEU A 266 13.16 4.38 -2.87
C LEU A 266 14.65 4.71 -2.79
N GLU A 267 15.36 4.78 -3.92
CA GLU A 267 16.77 5.18 -3.94
C GLU A 267 16.97 6.61 -3.43
N TYR A 268 16.10 7.55 -3.79
CA TYR A 268 16.14 8.92 -3.25
C TYR A 268 15.84 8.97 -1.74
N ALA A 269 14.93 8.11 -1.26
CA ALA A 269 14.71 7.97 0.17
C ALA A 269 15.97 7.48 0.88
N PHE A 270 16.69 6.49 0.34
CA PHE A 270 17.98 6.04 0.88
C PHE A 270 19.03 7.15 0.83
N ASP A 271 19.13 7.92 -0.25
CA ASP A 271 20.06 9.05 -0.35
C ASP A 271 19.84 10.07 0.78
N PHE A 272 18.58 10.38 1.05
CA PHE A 272 18.22 11.28 2.15
C PHE A 272 18.54 10.65 3.52
N MET A 273 18.15 9.42 3.74
CA MET A 273 18.36 8.72 5.03
C MET A 273 19.84 8.56 5.34
N GLU A 274 20.65 8.12 4.39
CA GLU A 274 22.09 7.97 4.54
C GLU A 274 22.80 9.30 4.73
N GLY A 275 22.47 10.29 3.91
CA GLY A 275 23.09 11.60 3.97
C GLY A 275 22.72 12.41 5.22
N THR A 276 21.55 12.14 5.81
CA THR A 276 21.03 12.86 6.98
C THR A 276 21.38 12.14 8.28
N PHE A 277 21.14 10.84 8.36
CA PHE A 277 21.20 10.06 9.59
C PHE A 277 22.33 9.04 9.59
N GLY A 278 22.85 8.65 8.43
CA GLY A 278 23.87 7.61 8.34
C GLY A 278 23.39 6.26 8.91
N SER A 279 24.33 5.49 9.45
CA SER A 279 24.02 4.19 10.09
C SER A 279 23.59 4.41 11.55
N SER A 280 22.43 4.99 11.77
CA SER A 280 21.90 5.38 13.09
C SER A 280 20.64 4.60 13.43
N GLN A 281 20.07 4.87 14.61
CA GLN A 281 18.80 4.30 15.05
C GLN A 281 17.66 4.69 14.10
N GLU A 282 17.72 5.86 13.49
CA GLU A 282 16.73 6.33 12.50
C GLU A 282 16.73 5.44 11.25
N MET A 283 17.88 5.00 10.78
CA MET A 283 17.97 4.03 9.66
C MET A 283 17.40 2.67 10.06
N VAL A 284 17.66 2.21 11.28
CA VAL A 284 17.05 0.97 11.82
C VAL A 284 15.53 1.05 11.79
N VAL A 285 14.94 2.18 12.25
CA VAL A 285 13.50 2.39 12.22
C VAL A 285 12.98 2.37 10.78
N PHE A 286 13.65 3.06 9.86
CA PHE A 286 13.25 3.09 8.45
C PHE A 286 13.20 1.69 7.83
N ILE A 287 14.24 0.88 8.00
CA ILE A 287 14.28 -0.50 7.46
C ILE A 287 13.25 -1.41 8.14
N THR A 288 13.10 -1.30 9.46
CA THR A 288 12.11 -2.10 10.20
C THR A 288 10.68 -1.81 9.73
N GLU A 289 10.36 -0.54 9.49
CA GLU A 289 9.05 -0.16 8.98
C GLU A 289 8.83 -0.60 7.51
N LEU A 290 9.87 -0.57 6.66
CA LEU A 290 9.78 -1.16 5.32
C LEU A 290 9.51 -2.67 5.39
N ASN A 291 10.19 -3.40 6.28
CA ASN A 291 9.97 -4.84 6.50
C ASN A 291 8.56 -5.18 6.99
N SER A 292 7.91 -4.25 7.65
CA SER A 292 6.55 -4.40 8.18
C SER A 292 5.47 -3.98 7.17
N SER A 293 5.80 -3.37 6.04
CA SER A 293 4.85 -2.98 4.99
C SER A 293 4.72 -4.10 3.95
N ALA A 294 3.55 -4.74 3.84
CA ALA A 294 3.33 -5.81 2.88
C ALA A 294 3.55 -5.36 1.41
N PRO A 295 3.10 -4.16 0.96
CA PRO A 295 3.43 -3.65 -0.38
C PRO A 295 4.92 -3.43 -0.58
N ALA A 296 5.65 -2.90 0.43
CA ALA A 296 7.09 -2.69 0.34
C ALA A 296 7.84 -4.04 0.24
N VAL A 297 7.47 -5.02 1.08
CA VAL A 297 8.07 -6.36 1.04
C VAL A 297 7.84 -7.03 -0.31
N ARG A 298 6.62 -6.96 -0.86
CA ARG A 298 6.31 -7.50 -2.19
C ARG A 298 7.18 -6.85 -3.26
N PHE A 299 7.24 -5.52 -3.28
CA PHE A 299 8.07 -4.77 -4.22
C PHE A 299 9.56 -5.18 -4.13
N LEU A 300 10.10 -5.25 -2.91
CA LEU A 300 11.50 -5.58 -2.65
C LEU A 300 11.86 -7.05 -2.93
N GLN A 301 10.89 -7.97 -2.91
CA GLN A 301 11.11 -9.37 -3.29
C GLN A 301 11.24 -9.55 -4.80
N GLU A 302 10.60 -8.70 -5.58
CA GLU A 302 10.54 -8.78 -7.04
C GLU A 302 11.57 -7.84 -7.70
N ASN A 303 12.00 -6.81 -6.98
CA ASN A 303 12.87 -5.76 -7.48
C ASN A 303 14.11 -5.65 -6.60
N GLU A 304 15.29 -5.78 -7.19
CA GLU A 304 16.56 -5.69 -6.47
C GLU A 304 16.81 -4.25 -6.00
N CYS A 305 16.98 -4.08 -4.68
CA CYS A 305 17.49 -2.87 -4.04
C CYS A 305 18.67 -3.25 -3.16
N GLU A 306 19.90 -3.07 -3.67
CA GLU A 306 21.12 -3.51 -3.00
C GLU A 306 21.27 -2.89 -1.60
N ARG A 307 20.99 -1.59 -1.47
CA ARG A 307 21.04 -0.86 -0.19
C ARG A 307 20.11 -1.46 0.86
N TYR A 308 18.86 -1.74 0.48
CA TYR A 308 17.91 -2.37 1.40
C TYR A 308 18.42 -3.72 1.91
N PHE A 309 18.91 -4.58 1.02
CA PHE A 309 19.42 -5.90 1.42
C PHE A 309 20.65 -5.80 2.30
N GLU A 310 21.53 -4.83 2.08
CA GLU A 310 22.70 -4.58 2.92
C GLU A 310 22.29 -4.17 4.35
N TYR A 311 21.40 -3.18 4.48
CA TYR A 311 20.93 -2.74 5.80
C TYR A 311 20.12 -3.82 6.52
N ASN A 312 19.22 -4.52 5.81
CA ASN A 312 18.40 -5.59 6.38
C ASN A 312 19.26 -6.76 6.88
N LYS A 313 20.31 -7.13 6.14
CA LYS A 313 21.27 -8.14 6.55
C LYS A 313 22.01 -7.75 7.84
N ASN A 314 22.42 -6.49 7.93
CA ASN A 314 23.12 -5.98 9.12
C ASN A 314 22.20 -6.00 10.35
N LEU A 315 20.93 -5.62 10.22
CA LEU A 315 19.94 -5.72 11.29
C LEU A 315 19.77 -7.15 11.80
N LEU A 316 19.61 -8.12 10.90
CA LEU A 316 19.46 -9.54 11.27
C LEU A 316 20.68 -10.09 11.98
N PHE A 317 21.90 -9.61 11.67
CA PHE A 317 23.12 -9.99 12.38
C PHE A 317 23.17 -9.38 13.77
N ASP A 318 22.79 -8.13 13.94
CA ASP A 318 22.78 -7.43 15.23
C ASP A 318 21.71 -8.02 16.17
N GLU A 319 20.52 -8.34 15.67
CA GLU A 319 19.49 -9.05 16.43
C GLU A 319 19.95 -10.44 16.90
N ARG A 320 20.56 -11.24 16.01
CA ARG A 320 21.12 -12.53 16.37
C ARG A 320 22.22 -12.40 17.41
N ARG A 321 23.10 -11.41 17.28
CA ARG A 321 24.15 -11.14 18.24
C ARG A 321 23.59 -10.76 19.60
N ALA A 322 22.57 -9.88 19.64
CA ALA A 322 21.89 -9.48 20.88
C ALA A 322 21.18 -10.68 21.55
N ASP A 323 20.50 -11.54 20.78
CA ASP A 323 19.85 -12.76 21.29
C ASP A 323 20.88 -13.74 21.88
N ILE A 324 22.01 -13.97 21.19
CA ILE A 324 23.10 -14.82 21.70
C ILE A 324 23.68 -14.26 22.99
N LEU A 325 23.96 -12.96 23.08
CA LEU A 325 24.47 -12.30 24.27
C LEU A 325 23.48 -12.41 25.44
N SER A 326 22.19 -12.16 25.17
CA SER A 326 21.12 -12.31 26.17
C SER A 326 20.99 -13.75 26.70
N ARG A 327 21.20 -14.76 25.85
CA ARG A 327 21.22 -16.18 26.26
C ARG A 327 22.45 -16.51 27.08
N LEU A 328 23.62 -15.95 26.72
CA LEU A 328 24.85 -16.13 27.48
C LEU A 328 24.78 -15.49 28.87
N ASP A 329 24.21 -14.28 28.97
CA ASP A 329 23.97 -13.59 30.25
C ASP A 329 23.04 -14.40 31.18
N ARG A 330 21.99 -15.03 30.61
CA ARG A 330 21.10 -15.94 31.39
C ARG A 330 21.81 -17.22 31.84
N LEU A 331 22.80 -17.70 31.06
CA LEU A 331 23.57 -18.88 31.41
C LEU A 331 24.71 -18.55 32.37
N GLY A 332 25.25 -17.33 32.37
CA GLY A 332 26.29 -16.87 33.30
C GLY A 332 25.77 -16.42 34.67
N ALA A 333 24.46 -16.41 34.87
CA ALA A 333 23.80 -16.08 36.16
C ALA A 333 23.56 -17.30 37.05
N PHE A 334 24.24 -18.45 36.81
CA PHE A 334 24.24 -19.64 37.65
C PHE A 334 25.59 -19.84 38.33
#